data_a144f1fb2c2f619ea98838c095eb6972
#
_entry.id   a144f1fb2c2f619ea98838c095eb6972
#
_cell.length_a   1.000
_cell.length_b   1.000
_cell.length_c   1.000
_cell.angle_alpha   90.00
_cell.angle_beta   90.00
_cell.angle_gamma   90.00
#
_symmetry.space_group_name_H-M   'P 1'
#
loop_
_entity.id
_entity.type
_entity.pdbx_description
1 polymer ?
#
loop_
_entity_poly.entity_id
_entity_poly.type
_entity_poly.pdbx_seq_one_letter_code
_entity_poly.pdbx_strand_id
1 'polypeptide(L)'
;MSDTTERAISIIGFIGSVFSPWYRWSGRKNPENHVCINVATYGPGGRFTMTDRGQSALRQSPSTLQVGPSSMRWNGDHLIIDVNEIGSPPLISRVKGQIIVTPSAVTDVELPLTTDGAHIWRPFAPTSRIRVDLNSKGWK
;
A
#
# COMPACT_ATOMS: atom_id res chain seq x y z
N MET A 1 -13.65 2.74 -2.66
CA MET A 1 -14.55 2.48 -3.80
C MET A 1 -14.93 3.82 -4.39
N SER A 2 -15.11 3.94 -5.71
CA SER A 2 -15.57 5.20 -6.33
C SER A 2 -17.04 5.47 -5.98
N ASP A 3 -17.46 6.75 -6.08
CA ASP A 3 -18.85 7.14 -5.82
C ASP A 3 -19.85 6.44 -6.80
N THR A 4 -19.36 6.03 -7.98
CA THR A 4 -20.13 5.23 -8.95
C THR A 4 -20.11 3.73 -8.68
N THR A 5 -19.36 3.27 -7.66
CA THR A 5 -19.12 1.86 -7.33
C THR A 5 -18.47 1.00 -8.42
N GLU A 6 -18.07 1.60 -9.53
CA GLU A 6 -17.46 0.88 -10.67
C GLU A 6 -15.96 0.60 -10.48
N ARG A 7 -15.32 1.31 -9.56
CA ARG A 7 -13.88 1.26 -9.37
C ARG A 7 -13.52 1.15 -7.90
N ALA A 8 -12.48 0.37 -7.62
CA ALA A 8 -11.89 0.29 -6.30
C ALA A 8 -10.36 0.23 -6.41
N ILE A 9 -9.66 0.66 -5.36
CA ILE A 9 -8.21 0.58 -5.25
C ILE A 9 -7.84 -0.02 -3.90
N SER A 10 -6.83 -0.88 -3.92
CA SER A 10 -6.16 -1.39 -2.72
C SER A 10 -4.70 -1.03 -2.81
N ILE A 11 -4.15 -0.48 -1.73
CA ILE A 11 -2.74 -0.13 -1.63
C ILE A 11 -2.23 -0.67 -0.30
N ILE A 12 -1.20 -1.48 -0.35
CA ILE A 12 -0.64 -2.13 0.84
C ILE A 12 0.87 -1.96 0.83
N GLY A 13 1.41 -1.34 1.88
CA GLY A 13 2.84 -1.34 2.16
C GLY A 13 3.21 -2.57 2.99
N PHE A 14 4.17 -3.35 2.53
CA PHE A 14 4.65 -4.54 3.22
C PHE A 14 6.09 -4.37 3.67
N ILE A 15 6.35 -4.74 4.93
CA ILE A 15 7.66 -5.08 5.45
C ILE A 15 7.59 -6.57 5.79
N GLY A 16 8.25 -7.40 4.98
CA GLY A 16 8.03 -8.85 4.99
C GLY A 16 6.77 -9.24 4.22
N SER A 17 6.79 -9.03 2.90
CA SER A 17 5.64 -9.32 2.04
C SER A 17 5.25 -10.79 2.09
N VAL A 18 4.05 -11.07 2.59
CA VAL A 18 3.49 -12.43 2.64
C VAL A 18 3.24 -13.02 1.25
N PHE A 19 3.18 -12.20 0.22
CA PHE A 19 3.01 -12.61 -1.17
C PHE A 19 4.34 -12.85 -1.90
N SER A 20 5.48 -12.56 -1.27
CA SER A 20 6.80 -12.80 -1.84
C SER A 20 7.19 -14.26 -1.70
N PRO A 21 7.41 -15.00 -2.82
CA PRO A 21 7.97 -16.35 -2.76
C PRO A 21 9.37 -16.37 -2.14
N TRP A 22 10.16 -15.33 -2.41
CA TRP A 22 11.51 -15.18 -1.88
C TRP A 22 11.52 -15.07 -0.36
N TYR A 23 10.58 -14.28 0.21
CA TYR A 23 10.41 -14.18 1.66
C TYR A 23 10.00 -15.52 2.28
N ARG A 24 9.10 -16.25 1.62
CA ARG A 24 8.72 -17.60 2.05
C ARG A 24 9.90 -18.56 2.05
N TRP A 25 10.70 -18.55 0.98
CA TRP A 25 11.88 -19.41 0.85
C TRP A 25 13.01 -19.05 1.82
N SER A 26 13.13 -17.78 2.22
CA SER A 26 14.07 -17.36 3.28
C SER A 26 13.65 -17.83 4.69
N GLY A 27 12.54 -18.57 4.82
CA GLY A 27 11.97 -18.95 6.10
C GLY A 27 11.32 -17.77 6.83
N ARG A 28 10.90 -16.73 6.09
CA ARG A 28 10.35 -15.46 6.61
C ARG A 28 11.28 -14.75 7.57
N LYS A 29 12.57 -14.81 7.28
CA LYS A 29 13.62 -14.09 8.02
C LYS A 29 13.93 -12.75 7.33
N ASN A 30 14.42 -11.77 8.15
CA ASN A 30 14.81 -10.44 7.67
C ASN A 30 13.71 -9.76 6.82
N PRO A 31 12.55 -9.43 7.41
CA PRO A 31 11.40 -8.89 6.68
C PRO A 31 11.72 -7.62 5.89
N GLU A 32 12.69 -6.81 6.36
CA GLU A 32 13.13 -5.59 5.67
C GLU A 32 13.82 -5.87 4.32
N ASN A 33 14.32 -7.09 4.09
CA ASN A 33 14.81 -7.51 2.79
C ASN A 33 13.72 -7.92 1.79
N HIS A 34 12.47 -7.85 2.21
CA HIS A 34 11.30 -8.25 1.43
C HIS A 34 10.18 -7.22 1.56
N VAL A 35 10.46 -6.03 1.05
CA VAL A 35 9.54 -4.89 1.14
C VAL A 35 8.90 -4.58 -0.21
N CYS A 36 7.64 -4.21 -0.21
CA CYS A 36 6.97 -3.75 -1.42
C CYS A 36 5.81 -2.79 -1.10
N ILE A 37 5.43 -2.00 -2.10
CA ILE A 37 4.12 -1.35 -2.15
C ILE A 37 3.33 -2.06 -3.25
N ASN A 38 2.31 -2.79 -2.82
CA ASN A 38 1.36 -3.43 -3.69
C ASN A 38 0.24 -2.44 -4.05
N VAL A 39 -0.09 -2.35 -5.31
CA VAL A 39 -1.23 -1.56 -5.79
C VAL A 39 -2.08 -2.42 -6.69
N ALA A 40 -3.34 -2.56 -6.33
CA ALA A 40 -4.37 -3.21 -7.15
C ALA A 40 -5.49 -2.23 -7.44
N THR A 41 -5.76 -2.00 -8.72
CA THR A 41 -6.91 -1.22 -9.18
C THR A 41 -7.94 -2.16 -9.80
N TYR A 42 -9.20 -1.98 -9.45
CA TYR A 42 -10.32 -2.81 -9.86
C TYR A 42 -11.29 -2.01 -10.75
N GLY A 43 -11.95 -2.71 -11.66
CA GLY A 43 -12.84 -2.13 -12.65
C GLY A 43 -12.22 -2.11 -14.05
N PRO A 44 -12.82 -1.40 -15.03
CA PRO A 44 -12.32 -1.37 -16.40
C PRO A 44 -10.87 -0.90 -16.49
N GLY A 45 -10.01 -1.72 -17.10
CA GLY A 45 -8.56 -1.47 -17.18
C GLY A 45 -7.82 -1.65 -15.86
N GLY A 46 -8.32 -2.50 -14.95
CA GLY A 46 -7.71 -2.83 -13.68
C GLY A 46 -6.26 -3.33 -13.83
N ARG A 47 -5.41 -2.96 -12.88
CA ARG A 47 -3.98 -3.27 -12.88
C ARG A 47 -3.57 -3.81 -11.52
N PHE A 48 -2.57 -4.67 -11.53
CA PHE A 48 -1.93 -5.18 -10.33
C PHE A 48 -0.41 -4.96 -10.43
N THR A 49 0.17 -4.40 -9.39
CA THR A 49 1.61 -4.21 -9.30
C THR A 49 2.12 -4.65 -7.94
N MET A 50 3.21 -5.37 -7.93
CA MET A 50 3.93 -5.75 -6.73
C MET A 50 5.39 -6.01 -7.11
N THR A 51 6.30 -5.21 -6.59
CA THR A 51 7.74 -5.39 -6.80
C THR A 51 8.41 -5.60 -5.46
N ASP A 52 8.91 -6.80 -5.24
CA ASP A 52 9.71 -7.15 -4.06
C ASP A 52 11.06 -6.47 -4.12
N ARG A 53 11.47 -5.78 -3.06
CA ARG A 53 12.71 -5.04 -2.95
C ARG A 53 13.43 -5.36 -1.64
N GLY A 54 14.75 -5.24 -1.66
CA GLY A 54 15.58 -5.42 -0.48
C GLY A 54 15.59 -4.19 0.44
N GLN A 55 16.22 -4.33 1.58
CA GLN A 55 16.31 -3.33 2.65
C GLN A 55 16.86 -1.96 2.17
N SER A 56 17.74 -1.95 1.19
CA SER A 56 18.28 -0.71 0.63
C SER A 56 17.23 0.22 0.02
N ALA A 57 16.08 -0.33 -0.37
CA ALA A 57 14.94 0.41 -0.90
C ALA A 57 13.98 0.91 0.19
N LEU A 58 14.13 0.46 1.43
CA LEU A 58 13.28 0.81 2.56
C LEU A 58 13.79 2.06 3.27
N ARG A 59 12.90 3.03 3.48
CA ARG A 59 13.10 4.13 4.44
C ARG A 59 11.80 4.28 5.22
N GLN A 60 11.94 4.35 6.55
CA GLN A 60 10.78 4.48 7.44
C GLN A 60 11.05 5.47 8.57
N SER A 61 10.00 6.14 8.97
CA SER A 61 9.92 7.02 10.13
C SER A 61 8.51 6.91 10.73
N PRO A 62 8.21 7.52 11.87
CA PRO A 62 6.86 7.50 12.44
C PRO A 62 5.75 7.99 11.51
N SER A 63 6.08 8.85 10.54
CA SER A 63 5.11 9.44 9.61
C SER A 63 5.33 9.07 8.14
N THR A 64 6.32 8.23 7.84
CA THR A 64 6.68 7.94 6.44
C THR A 64 7.10 6.48 6.28
N LEU A 65 6.54 5.82 5.28
CA LEU A 65 7.03 4.58 4.72
C LEU A 65 7.36 4.82 3.25
N GLN A 66 8.63 4.69 2.88
CA GLN A 66 9.08 4.73 1.48
C GLN A 66 9.65 3.37 1.10
N VAL A 67 9.25 2.87 -0.05
CA VAL A 67 9.77 1.65 -0.65
C VAL A 67 10.11 1.92 -2.11
N GLY A 68 11.40 2.07 -2.39
CA GLY A 68 11.88 2.43 -3.72
C GLY A 68 11.27 3.75 -4.20
N PRO A 69 10.58 3.75 -5.37
CA PRO A 69 10.05 4.98 -5.96
C PRO A 69 8.66 5.39 -5.42
N SER A 70 8.09 4.62 -4.49
CA SER A 70 6.76 4.86 -3.92
C SER A 70 6.85 5.19 -2.44
N SER A 71 5.90 5.98 -1.94
CA SER A 71 5.87 6.37 -0.53
C SER A 71 4.46 6.55 0.01
N MET A 72 4.33 6.36 1.32
CA MET A 72 3.15 6.71 2.12
C MET A 72 3.60 7.67 3.21
N ARG A 73 2.98 8.85 3.29
CA ARG A 73 3.40 9.91 4.21
C ARG A 73 2.20 10.56 4.88
N TRP A 74 2.21 10.55 6.20
CA TRP A 74 1.26 11.28 7.02
C TRP A 74 1.77 12.70 7.30
N ASN A 75 0.97 13.72 7.02
CA ASN A 75 1.33 15.13 7.25
C ASN A 75 0.58 15.79 8.42
N GLY A 76 -0.15 15.00 9.20
CA GLY A 76 -1.00 15.48 10.30
C GLY A 76 -2.49 15.44 9.99
N ASP A 77 -2.87 15.73 8.74
CA ASP A 77 -4.27 15.78 8.29
C ASP A 77 -4.61 14.74 7.23
N HIS A 78 -3.62 14.39 6.40
CA HIS A 78 -3.81 13.52 5.24
C HIS A 78 -2.73 12.46 5.16
N LEU A 79 -3.11 11.28 4.68
CA LEU A 79 -2.16 10.29 4.19
C LEU A 79 -1.97 10.52 2.69
N ILE A 80 -0.77 10.92 2.32
CA ILE A 80 -0.37 11.13 0.92
C ILE A 80 0.39 9.89 0.47
N ILE A 81 -0.09 9.26 -0.61
CA ILE A 81 0.52 8.07 -1.18
C ILE A 81 0.97 8.41 -2.60
N ASP A 82 2.28 8.44 -2.80
CA ASP A 82 2.90 8.57 -4.11
C ASP A 82 3.24 7.18 -4.65
N VAL A 83 2.69 6.83 -5.79
CA VAL A 83 2.84 5.51 -6.40
C VAL A 83 3.62 5.61 -7.70
N ASN A 84 4.61 4.74 -7.89
CA ASN A 84 5.32 4.56 -9.14
C ASN A 84 5.78 3.10 -9.26
N GLU A 85 4.82 2.20 -9.47
CA GLU A 85 5.05 0.76 -9.48
C GLU A 85 4.87 0.17 -10.87
N ILE A 86 5.60 -0.92 -11.12
CA ILE A 86 5.52 -1.69 -12.35
C ILE A 86 5.09 -3.12 -12.01
N GLY A 87 4.17 -3.66 -12.78
CA GLY A 87 3.75 -5.06 -12.67
C GLY A 87 4.80 -6.02 -13.22
N SER A 88 4.76 -7.25 -12.73
CA SER A 88 5.64 -8.32 -13.18
C SER A 88 5.19 -8.89 -14.54
N PRO A 89 6.13 -9.40 -15.37
CA PRO A 89 5.79 -10.14 -16.57
C PRO A 89 4.79 -11.30 -16.29
N PRO A 90 3.92 -11.68 -17.24
CA PRO A 90 3.84 -11.20 -18.62
C PRO A 90 3.07 -9.87 -18.80
N LEU A 91 2.32 -9.43 -17.79
CA LEU A 91 1.51 -8.22 -17.85
C LEU A 91 2.29 -7.05 -17.26
N ILE A 92 3.20 -6.47 -18.05
CA ILE A 92 3.91 -5.26 -17.66
C ILE A 92 2.93 -4.09 -17.67
N SER A 93 2.43 -3.74 -16.50
CA SER A 93 1.58 -2.57 -16.28
C SER A 93 2.27 -1.59 -15.36
N ARG A 94 2.11 -0.30 -15.62
CA ARG A 94 2.63 0.74 -14.73
C ARG A 94 1.50 1.49 -14.08
N VAL A 95 1.56 1.61 -12.76
CA VAL A 95 0.68 2.48 -11.99
C VAL A 95 1.52 3.60 -11.42
N LYS A 96 1.22 4.84 -11.83
CA LYS A 96 1.93 6.02 -11.36
C LYS A 96 0.92 7.12 -11.05
N GLY A 97 1.14 7.83 -9.96
CA GLY A 97 0.32 8.97 -9.57
C GLY A 97 0.27 9.15 -8.06
N GLN A 98 -0.74 9.86 -7.61
CA GLN A 98 -0.89 10.21 -6.20
C GLN A 98 -2.31 9.87 -5.71
N ILE A 99 -2.36 9.41 -4.48
CA ILE A 99 -3.61 9.19 -3.75
C ILE A 99 -3.53 9.99 -2.44
N ILE A 100 -4.60 10.72 -2.15
CA ILE A 100 -4.74 11.48 -0.91
C ILE A 100 -5.92 10.90 -0.13
N VAL A 101 -5.64 10.43 1.07
CA VAL A 101 -6.66 9.93 2.01
C VAL A 101 -6.85 10.98 3.09
N THR A 102 -8.07 11.51 3.19
CA THR A 102 -8.47 12.49 4.21
C THR A 102 -9.44 11.82 5.17
N PRO A 103 -9.00 11.44 6.37
CA PRO A 103 -9.89 10.90 7.40
C PRO A 103 -10.94 11.92 7.85
N SER A 104 -12.15 11.45 8.08
CA SER A 104 -13.16 12.25 8.77
C SER A 104 -12.92 12.30 10.29
N ALA A 105 -12.30 11.24 10.80
CA ALA A 105 -11.82 11.12 12.17
C ALA A 105 -10.71 10.05 12.23
N VAL A 106 -9.83 10.18 13.20
CA VAL A 106 -8.80 9.18 13.53
C VAL A 106 -9.23 8.47 14.81
N THR A 107 -9.02 7.16 14.88
CA THR A 107 -9.36 6.32 16.04
C THR A 107 -8.12 5.70 16.65
N ASP A 108 -8.17 5.45 17.96
CA ASP A 108 -7.14 4.75 18.72
C ASP A 108 -7.48 3.27 18.95
N VAL A 109 -8.41 2.72 18.16
CA VAL A 109 -8.85 1.33 18.30
C VAL A 109 -7.74 0.38 17.93
N GLU A 110 -7.46 -0.56 18.83
CA GLU A 110 -6.52 -1.65 18.64
C GLU A 110 -7.24 -2.99 18.87
N LEU A 111 -7.02 -3.94 17.96
CA LEU A 111 -7.55 -5.29 18.05
C LEU A 111 -6.40 -6.29 17.98
N PRO A 112 -6.08 -6.98 19.08
CA PRO A 112 -5.16 -8.12 19.03
C PRO A 112 -5.76 -9.22 18.15
N LEU A 113 -5.03 -9.62 17.11
CA LEU A 113 -5.44 -10.71 16.21
C LEU A 113 -4.95 -12.08 16.70
N THR A 114 -4.03 -12.08 17.68
CA THR A 114 -3.49 -13.29 18.31
C THR A 114 -3.52 -13.14 19.81
N THR A 115 -3.63 -14.26 20.53
CA THR A 115 -3.72 -14.29 21.99
C THR A 115 -2.45 -13.79 22.70
N ASP A 116 -1.30 -13.90 22.03
CA ASP A 116 -0.01 -13.40 22.51
C ASP A 116 0.22 -11.91 22.23
N GLY A 117 -0.71 -11.25 21.54
CA GLY A 117 -0.59 -9.84 21.14
C GLY A 117 0.48 -9.56 20.09
N ALA A 118 1.05 -10.59 19.45
CA ALA A 118 2.10 -10.42 18.45
C ALA A 118 1.58 -9.73 17.17
N HIS A 119 0.27 -9.79 16.92
CA HIS A 119 -0.39 -9.15 15.79
C HIS A 119 -1.52 -8.24 16.27
N ILE A 120 -1.36 -6.96 16.04
CA ILE A 120 -2.34 -5.93 16.38
C ILE A 120 -2.84 -5.26 15.11
N TRP A 121 -4.14 -5.21 14.94
CA TRP A 121 -4.78 -4.44 13.89
C TRP A 121 -5.28 -3.10 14.43
N ARG A 122 -4.96 -2.03 13.69
CA ARG A 122 -5.33 -0.65 14.04
C ARG A 122 -6.10 0.01 12.91
N PRO A 123 -7.44 -0.02 12.92
CA PRO A 123 -8.25 0.67 11.93
C PRO A 123 -8.30 2.19 12.23
N PHE A 124 -7.18 2.88 12.05
CA PHE A 124 -7.02 4.27 12.50
C PHE A 124 -7.91 5.28 11.75
N ALA A 125 -8.34 4.99 10.52
CA ALA A 125 -9.12 5.91 9.69
C ALA A 125 -10.24 5.19 8.91
N PRO A 126 -11.25 4.61 9.61
CA PRO A 126 -12.26 3.75 8.99
C PRO A 126 -13.19 4.51 8.03
N THR A 127 -13.35 5.82 8.24
CA THR A 127 -14.14 6.69 7.37
C THR A 127 -13.25 7.78 6.81
N SER A 128 -13.03 7.75 5.51
CA SER A 128 -12.12 8.68 4.83
C SER A 128 -12.65 9.05 3.45
N ARG A 129 -12.39 10.29 3.04
CA ARG A 129 -12.50 10.69 1.64
C ARG A 129 -11.20 10.38 0.93
N ILE A 130 -11.28 9.77 -0.24
CA ILE A 130 -10.11 9.39 -1.02
C ILE A 130 -10.15 10.12 -2.36
N ARG A 131 -9.09 10.85 -2.66
CA ARG A 131 -8.83 11.43 -3.98
C ARG A 131 -7.75 10.63 -4.67
N VAL A 132 -8.02 10.23 -5.90
CA VAL A 132 -7.09 9.41 -6.70
C VAL A 132 -6.76 10.15 -7.98
N ASP A 133 -5.48 10.30 -8.29
CA ASP A 133 -4.97 10.81 -9.56
C ASP A 133 -3.88 9.86 -10.07
N LEU A 134 -4.25 8.96 -10.96
CA LEU A 134 -3.35 7.98 -11.54
C LEU A 134 -3.24 8.16 -13.06
N ASN A 135 -2.13 7.69 -13.62
CA ASN A 135 -1.84 7.68 -15.06
C ASN A 135 -2.72 6.72 -15.88
N SER A 136 -3.78 6.20 -15.28
CA SER A 136 -4.74 5.27 -15.92
C SER A 136 -6.03 6.01 -16.28
N LYS A 137 -6.59 5.72 -17.47
CA LYS A 137 -7.85 6.32 -17.93
C LYS A 137 -8.98 6.07 -16.92
N GLY A 138 -9.67 7.15 -16.52
CA GLY A 138 -10.79 7.08 -15.57
C GLY A 138 -10.38 7.02 -14.09
N TRP A 139 -9.12 7.32 -13.75
CA TRP A 139 -8.59 7.41 -12.39
C TRP A 139 -8.09 8.83 -12.07
N LYS A 140 -8.93 9.82 -12.33
CA LYS A 140 -8.69 11.24 -12.02
C LYS A 140 -9.85 11.79 -11.21
#